data_88b9f1222da854b4a3d203d257e6ffae
#
_entry.id   88b9f1222da854b4a3d203d257e6ffae
#
_cell.length_a   1.000
_cell.length_b   1.000
_cell.length_c   1.000
_cell.angle_alpha   90.00
_cell.angle_beta   90.00
_cell.angle_gamma   90.00
#
_symmetry.space_group_name_H-M   'P 1'
#
loop_
_entity.id
_entity.type
_entity.pdbx_description
1 polymer ?
#
loop_
_entity_poly.entity_id
_entity_poly.type
_entity_poly.pdbx_seq_one_letter_code
_entity_poly.pdbx_strand_id
1 'polypeptide(L)'
;MIKQLTRLTLLAGLALAQAAADPVESDYYKIDAFPVPDGIVMETSGIEMMPDGKLAICSRRGDIYMLSNPYGDPSKIEWSLYAEGLHEPLNLSFNDGWLYCTQRGELTQIKDVDGDGRADLFQTANDGWGITGDYHEYAFGTRPDANGDTWIVLCLT
;
A
#
# COMPACT_ATOMS: atom_id res chain seq x y z
N MET A 1 -54.46 -52.54 -49.94
CA MET A 1 -53.17 -51.84 -49.99
C MET A 1 -53.34 -50.57 -49.22
N ILE A 2 -52.84 -50.53 -47.93
CA ILE A 2 -52.91 -49.37 -47.05
C ILE A 2 -51.53 -48.78 -46.98
N LYS A 3 -51.38 -47.57 -47.45
CA LYS A 3 -50.08 -46.82 -47.35
C LYS A 3 -50.02 -46.20 -45.96
N GLN A 4 -49.06 -46.63 -45.15
CA GLN A 4 -48.77 -46.00 -43.93
C GLN A 4 -47.93 -44.70 -44.19
N LEU A 5 -48.43 -43.58 -43.72
CA LEU A 5 -47.76 -42.29 -43.71
C LEU A 5 -46.94 -42.18 -42.40
N THR A 6 -45.64 -42.26 -42.51
CA THR A 6 -44.71 -42.03 -41.36
C THR A 6 -44.59 -40.57 -41.19
N ARG A 7 -45.11 -40.05 -40.06
CA ARG A 7 -44.85 -38.63 -39.62
C ARG A 7 -43.50 -38.56 -38.96
N LEU A 8 -42.64 -37.85 -39.59
CA LEU A 8 -41.33 -37.50 -39.01
C LEU A 8 -41.53 -36.24 -38.15
N THR A 9 -41.45 -36.38 -36.81
CA THR A 9 -41.51 -35.25 -35.87
C THR A 9 -40.10 -34.71 -35.68
N LEU A 10 -39.84 -33.53 -36.21
CA LEU A 10 -38.58 -32.84 -36.03
C LEU A 10 -38.64 -32.12 -34.67
N LEU A 11 -37.95 -32.63 -33.65
CA LEU A 11 -37.67 -31.87 -32.39
C LEU A 11 -36.58 -30.90 -32.65
N ALA A 12 -36.92 -29.63 -32.81
CA ALA A 12 -35.95 -28.53 -32.76
C ALA A 12 -35.62 -28.25 -31.28
N GLY A 13 -34.48 -28.74 -30.83
CA GLY A 13 -33.92 -28.38 -29.55
C GLY A 13 -33.42 -26.91 -29.57
N LEU A 14 -34.17 -26.03 -28.92
CA LEU A 14 -33.66 -24.68 -28.62
C LEU A 14 -32.54 -24.83 -27.58
N ALA A 15 -31.28 -24.73 -28.00
CA ALA A 15 -30.19 -24.51 -27.11
C ALA A 15 -30.27 -23.05 -26.62
N LEU A 16 -30.76 -22.85 -25.40
CA LEU A 16 -30.61 -21.57 -24.69
C LEU A 16 -29.12 -21.39 -24.43
N ALA A 17 -28.49 -20.59 -25.26
CA ALA A 17 -27.18 -20.06 -24.92
C ALA A 17 -27.35 -19.17 -23.67
N GLN A 18 -26.95 -19.68 -22.50
CA GLN A 18 -26.80 -18.83 -21.33
C GLN A 18 -25.68 -17.82 -21.68
N ALA A 19 -26.07 -16.57 -21.83
CA ALA A 19 -25.12 -15.50 -21.88
C ALA A 19 -24.31 -15.56 -20.54
N ALA A 20 -23.01 -15.73 -20.64
CA ALA A 20 -22.17 -15.60 -19.47
C ALA A 20 -22.41 -14.20 -18.88
N ALA A 21 -22.62 -14.11 -17.58
CA ALA A 21 -22.71 -12.82 -16.92
C ALA A 21 -21.41 -12.04 -17.18
N ASP A 22 -21.53 -10.74 -17.38
CA ASP A 22 -20.35 -9.91 -17.50
C ASP A 22 -19.49 -10.06 -16.23
N PRO A 23 -18.15 -10.19 -16.37
CA PRO A 23 -17.27 -10.37 -15.24
C PRO A 23 -17.34 -9.15 -14.31
N VAL A 24 -17.36 -9.39 -13.01
CA VAL A 24 -17.35 -8.36 -11.98
C VAL A 24 -15.99 -8.32 -11.28
N GLU A 25 -15.66 -7.22 -10.60
CA GLU A 25 -14.37 -7.01 -9.95
C GLU A 25 -14.01 -8.15 -8.99
N SER A 26 -14.97 -8.66 -8.23
CA SER A 26 -14.79 -9.77 -7.29
C SER A 26 -14.38 -11.10 -7.93
N ASP A 27 -14.50 -11.23 -9.25
CA ASP A 27 -14.03 -12.43 -9.97
C ASP A 27 -12.51 -12.43 -10.14
N TYR A 28 -11.86 -11.27 -9.98
CA TYR A 28 -10.43 -11.06 -10.21
C TYR A 28 -9.68 -10.62 -8.97
N TYR A 29 -10.34 -9.92 -8.04
CA TYR A 29 -9.71 -9.29 -6.89
C TYR A 29 -10.42 -9.68 -5.60
N LYS A 30 -9.62 -9.97 -4.60
CA LYS A 30 -10.07 -10.10 -3.22
C LYS A 30 -9.54 -8.89 -2.43
N ILE A 31 -10.43 -8.21 -1.73
CA ILE A 31 -10.06 -7.11 -0.83
C ILE A 31 -10.05 -7.66 0.59
N ASP A 32 -8.86 -7.65 1.20
CA ASP A 32 -8.68 -8.00 2.60
C ASP A 32 -8.39 -6.73 3.40
N ALA A 33 -9.14 -6.48 4.46
CA ALA A 33 -8.90 -5.35 5.34
C ALA A 33 -7.97 -5.77 6.49
N PHE A 34 -6.95 -4.95 6.73
CA PHE A 34 -6.11 -5.10 7.92
C PHE A 34 -6.80 -4.41 9.09
N PRO A 35 -7.18 -5.14 10.16
CA PRO A 35 -7.79 -4.51 11.32
C PRO A 35 -6.77 -3.58 11.98
N VAL A 36 -7.14 -2.30 12.10
CA VAL A 36 -6.31 -1.31 12.80
C VAL A 36 -6.59 -1.45 14.29
N PRO A 37 -5.56 -1.60 15.14
CA PRO A 37 -5.74 -1.72 16.58
C PRO A 37 -6.41 -0.49 17.20
N ASP A 38 -7.15 -0.69 18.28
CA ASP A 38 -7.75 0.40 19.04
C ASP A 38 -6.69 1.40 19.52
N GLY A 39 -7.00 2.68 19.40
CA GLY A 39 -6.11 3.78 19.78
C GLY A 39 -5.17 4.26 18.65
N ILE A 40 -5.05 3.52 17.55
CA ILE A 40 -4.30 3.98 16.38
C ILE A 40 -5.24 4.76 15.45
N VAL A 41 -4.92 6.02 15.19
CA VAL A 41 -5.60 6.83 14.18
C VAL A 41 -4.77 6.80 12.91
N MET A 42 -5.13 5.89 12.00
CA MET A 42 -4.38 5.67 10.77
C MET A 42 -4.85 6.59 9.64
N GLU A 43 -4.01 7.53 9.27
CA GLU A 43 -4.12 8.32 8.04
C GLU A 43 -2.98 7.88 7.10
N THR A 44 -3.14 6.70 6.50
CA THR A 44 -2.09 6.07 5.68
C THR A 44 -1.60 7.02 4.58
N SER A 45 -0.32 7.32 4.59
CA SER A 45 0.32 8.25 3.67
C SER A 45 1.49 7.66 2.90
N GLY A 46 2.03 6.53 3.33
CA GLY A 46 3.07 5.79 2.63
C GLY A 46 3.12 4.34 3.08
N ILE A 47 3.49 3.49 2.14
CA ILE A 47 3.61 2.04 2.35
C ILE A 47 4.87 1.56 1.67
N GLU A 48 5.67 0.75 2.37
CA GLU A 48 6.87 0.14 1.83
C GLU A 48 7.02 -1.31 2.30
N MET A 49 7.40 -2.19 1.36
CA MET A 49 7.69 -3.57 1.69
C MET A 49 9.13 -3.71 2.16
N MET A 50 9.31 -4.13 3.39
CA MET A 50 10.63 -4.31 3.99
C MET A 50 11.29 -5.61 3.53
N PRO A 51 12.64 -5.67 3.49
CA PRO A 51 13.37 -6.88 3.06
C PRO A 51 13.08 -8.12 3.91
N ASP A 52 12.68 -7.95 5.15
CA ASP A 52 12.29 -9.03 6.07
C ASP A 52 10.85 -9.54 5.86
N GLY A 53 10.13 -8.97 4.88
CA GLY A 53 8.77 -9.34 4.53
C GLY A 53 7.69 -8.64 5.36
N LYS A 54 8.05 -7.72 6.25
CA LYS A 54 7.09 -6.84 6.93
C LYS A 54 6.64 -5.73 6.01
N LEU A 55 5.51 -5.13 6.32
CA LEU A 55 5.00 -3.96 5.65
C LEU A 55 5.16 -2.73 6.56
N ALA A 56 5.97 -1.78 6.14
CA ALA A 56 6.05 -0.48 6.80
C ALA A 56 4.92 0.41 6.30
N ILE A 57 4.19 1.04 7.22
CA ILE A 57 3.12 1.98 6.92
C ILE A 57 3.36 3.25 7.72
N CYS A 58 3.43 4.41 7.07
CA CYS A 58 3.41 5.67 7.79
C CYS A 58 2.01 6.28 7.82
N SER A 59 1.72 6.96 8.92
CA SER A 59 0.57 7.81 9.08
C SER A 59 0.98 9.26 8.97
N ARG A 60 0.22 10.07 8.24
CA ARG A 60 0.43 11.52 8.18
C ARG A 60 0.47 12.18 9.58
N ARG A 61 -0.01 11.48 10.59
CA ARG A 61 0.02 11.94 12.00
C ARG A 61 1.40 11.82 12.66
N GLY A 62 2.38 11.23 11.99
CA GLY A 62 3.76 11.22 12.46
C GLY A 62 4.31 9.86 12.87
N ASP A 63 3.55 8.80 12.72
CA ASP A 63 3.95 7.47 13.15
C ASP A 63 4.29 6.57 11.97
N ILE A 64 5.20 5.63 12.19
CA ILE A 64 5.47 4.51 11.30
C ILE A 64 5.22 3.21 12.07
N TYR A 65 4.42 2.35 11.47
CA TYR A 65 4.14 1.01 12.00
C TYR A 65 4.73 -0.06 11.09
N MET A 66 5.23 -1.14 11.69
CA MET A 66 5.58 -2.38 11.00
C MET A 66 4.47 -3.41 11.21
N LEU A 67 4.00 -3.96 10.11
CA LEU A 67 2.98 -5.01 10.09
C LEU A 67 3.64 -6.34 9.75
N SER A 68 3.43 -7.35 10.59
CA SER A 68 3.90 -8.71 10.33
C SER A 68 2.99 -9.41 9.32
N ASN A 69 3.59 -10.29 8.51
CA ASN A 69 2.87 -11.23 7.65
C ASN A 69 1.72 -10.62 6.79
N PRO A 70 1.96 -9.55 6.02
CA PRO A 70 0.93 -8.82 5.30
C PRO A 70 0.21 -9.62 4.20
N TYR A 71 0.79 -10.75 3.77
CA TYR A 71 0.18 -11.67 2.80
C TYR A 71 -0.50 -12.88 3.44
N GLY A 72 -0.55 -12.94 4.76
CA GLY A 72 -1.17 -14.02 5.50
C GLY A 72 -2.65 -13.78 5.80
N ASP A 73 -3.11 -14.38 6.91
CA ASP A 73 -4.45 -14.17 7.43
C ASP A 73 -4.55 -12.74 8.02
N PRO A 74 -5.41 -11.86 7.50
CA PRO A 74 -5.52 -10.48 7.98
C PRO A 74 -5.84 -10.35 9.47
N SER A 75 -6.53 -11.35 10.05
CA SER A 75 -6.87 -11.35 11.47
C SER A 75 -5.67 -11.64 12.40
N LYS A 76 -4.53 -12.03 11.82
CA LYS A 76 -3.29 -12.38 12.54
C LYS A 76 -2.15 -11.40 12.28
N ILE A 77 -2.46 -10.27 11.66
CA ILE A 77 -1.48 -9.21 11.44
C ILE A 77 -1.17 -8.55 12.79
N GLU A 78 0.10 -8.49 13.11
CA GLU A 78 0.58 -7.78 14.30
C GLU A 78 1.13 -6.42 13.88
N TRP A 79 0.73 -5.39 14.61
CA TRP A 79 1.19 -4.02 14.43
C TRP A 79 2.20 -3.67 15.50
N SER A 80 3.35 -3.19 15.13
CA SER A 80 4.35 -2.65 16.04
C SER A 80 4.71 -1.22 15.66
N LEU A 81 4.76 -0.33 16.64
CA LEU A 81 5.21 1.05 16.44
C LEU A 81 6.73 1.02 16.19
N TYR A 82 7.15 1.49 15.04
CA TYR A 82 8.55 1.55 14.64
C TYR A 82 9.18 2.92 14.89
N ALA A 83 8.48 3.99 14.52
CA ALA A 83 8.93 5.37 14.71
C ALA A 83 7.73 6.28 15.00
N GLU A 84 7.99 7.38 15.71
CA GLU A 84 6.99 8.38 16.05
C GLU A 84 7.58 9.80 16.04
N GLY A 85 6.73 10.81 16.01
CA GLY A 85 7.15 12.21 16.09
C GLY A 85 7.61 12.82 14.77
N LEU A 86 7.32 12.17 13.64
CA LEU A 86 7.62 12.71 12.32
C LEU A 86 6.62 13.81 11.92
N HIS A 87 7.08 14.75 11.10
CA HIS A 87 6.28 15.89 10.67
C HIS A 87 5.57 15.60 9.34
N GLU A 88 4.31 15.18 9.42
CA GLU A 88 3.45 14.87 8.27
C GLU A 88 4.15 14.00 7.22
N PRO A 89 4.59 12.79 7.58
CA PRO A 89 5.24 11.89 6.64
C PRO A 89 4.28 11.48 5.52
N LEU A 90 4.72 11.57 4.27
CA LEU A 90 3.87 11.33 3.10
C LEU A 90 4.41 10.29 2.12
N ASN A 91 5.48 9.63 2.44
CA ASN A 91 5.90 8.41 1.77
C ASN A 91 7.04 7.71 2.53
N LEU A 92 7.24 6.44 2.17
CA LEU A 92 8.35 5.60 2.63
C LEU A 92 9.06 4.96 1.45
N SER A 93 10.35 4.71 1.60
CA SER A 93 11.11 3.78 0.75
C SER A 93 12.26 3.15 1.53
N PHE A 94 12.57 1.90 1.25
CA PHE A 94 13.73 1.23 1.83
C PHE A 94 14.85 1.14 0.81
N ASN A 95 16.03 1.60 1.19
CA ASN A 95 17.21 1.52 0.35
C ASN A 95 18.49 1.43 1.20
N ASP A 96 19.40 0.57 0.85
CA ASP A 96 20.72 0.39 1.45
C ASP A 96 20.72 0.33 3.00
N GLY A 97 19.76 -0.40 3.56
CA GLY A 97 19.65 -0.61 5.00
C GLY A 97 19.01 0.54 5.78
N TRP A 98 18.46 1.53 5.10
CA TRP A 98 17.74 2.64 5.70
C TRP A 98 16.30 2.72 5.23
N LEU A 99 15.39 3.06 6.13
CA LEU A 99 14.04 3.47 5.79
C LEU A 99 14.04 4.99 5.59
N TYR A 100 13.76 5.43 4.39
CA TYR A 100 13.63 6.84 4.06
C TYR A 100 12.19 7.27 4.20
N CYS A 101 11.98 8.43 4.79
CA CYS A 101 10.67 9.03 5.00
C CYS A 101 10.68 10.48 4.51
N THR A 102 9.84 10.80 3.55
CA THR A 102 9.61 12.19 3.15
C THR A 102 8.65 12.83 4.13
N GLN A 103 9.14 13.80 4.85
CA GLN A 103 8.40 14.68 5.74
C GLN A 103 8.13 16.03 5.04
N ARG A 104 7.30 16.88 5.65
CA ARG A 104 6.97 18.18 5.08
C ARG A 104 8.21 19.04 4.80
N GLY A 105 9.21 19.03 5.66
CA GLY A 105 10.38 19.89 5.59
C GLY A 105 11.70 19.19 5.26
N GLU A 106 11.73 17.87 5.22
CA GLU A 106 12.96 17.13 4.98
C GLU A 106 12.71 15.69 4.48
N LEU A 107 13.75 15.12 3.90
CA LEU A 107 13.92 13.68 3.73
C LEU A 107 14.72 13.15 4.92
N THR A 108 14.12 12.29 5.71
CA THR A 108 14.77 11.67 6.87
C THR A 108 15.09 10.22 6.55
N GLN A 109 16.30 9.79 6.88
CA GLN A 109 16.66 8.37 6.90
C GLN A 109 16.61 7.85 8.34
N ILE A 110 16.01 6.68 8.49
CA ILE A 110 15.59 6.11 9.77
C ILE A 110 16.13 4.70 9.89
N LYS A 111 16.61 4.33 11.06
CA LYS A 111 17.15 3.00 11.31
C LYS A 111 16.93 2.55 12.74
N ASP A 112 16.66 1.26 12.89
CA ASP A 112 16.79 0.50 14.14
C ASP A 112 18.23 -0.04 14.19
N VAL A 113 19.04 0.45 15.11
CA VAL A 113 20.46 0.11 15.19
C VAL A 113 20.70 -1.06 16.15
N ASP A 114 19.92 -1.14 17.21
CA ASP A 114 20.09 -2.17 18.24
C ASP A 114 19.23 -3.42 18.01
N GLY A 115 18.29 -3.36 17.03
CA GLY A 115 17.49 -4.51 16.59
C GLY A 115 16.31 -4.83 17.50
N ASP A 116 15.82 -3.86 18.28
CA ASP A 116 14.69 -4.06 19.20
C ASP A 116 13.32 -3.92 18.50
N GLY A 117 13.32 -3.51 17.23
CA GLY A 117 12.12 -3.31 16.42
C GLY A 117 11.59 -1.90 16.45
N ARG A 118 12.30 -0.96 17.08
CA ARG A 118 12.02 0.48 17.09
C ARG A 118 13.20 1.25 16.51
N ALA A 119 12.89 2.32 15.82
CA ALA A 119 13.93 3.21 15.32
C ALA A 119 14.56 4.04 16.44
N ASP A 120 15.88 4.04 16.51
CA ASP A 120 16.68 4.80 17.46
C ASP A 120 17.62 5.80 16.78
N LEU A 121 17.74 5.72 15.45
CA LEU A 121 18.58 6.63 14.67
C LEU A 121 17.77 7.33 13.59
N PHE A 122 17.72 8.64 13.66
CA PHE A 122 17.07 9.54 12.72
C PHE A 122 18.11 10.54 12.21
N GLN A 123 18.25 10.64 10.90
CA GLN A 123 19.20 11.55 10.28
C GLN A 123 18.53 12.28 9.11
N THR A 124 18.72 13.58 9.03
CA THR A 124 18.33 14.37 7.86
C THR A 124 19.20 13.97 6.67
N ALA A 125 18.58 13.39 5.65
CA ALA A 125 19.25 13.08 4.39
C ALA A 125 19.26 14.28 3.45
N ASN A 126 18.21 15.08 3.45
CA ASN A 126 18.08 16.32 2.69
C ASN A 126 17.01 17.23 3.29
N ASP A 127 17.29 18.51 3.45
CA ASP A 127 16.39 19.58 3.87
C ASP A 127 16.41 20.78 2.91
N GLY A 128 16.81 20.54 1.66
CA GLY A 128 17.07 21.58 0.65
C GLY A 128 15.81 22.31 0.14
N TRP A 129 14.63 22.09 0.75
CA TRP A 129 13.40 22.84 0.47
C TRP A 129 12.84 23.48 1.74
N GLY A 130 12.14 24.60 1.56
CA GLY A 130 11.55 25.34 2.67
C GLY A 130 10.16 24.81 3.05
N ILE A 131 9.70 25.22 4.23
CA ILE A 131 8.32 25.11 4.67
C ILE A 131 7.74 26.51 4.68
N THR A 132 6.59 26.70 4.06
CA THR A 132 5.78 27.93 4.22
C THR A 132 4.63 27.68 5.18
N GLY A 133 3.85 28.72 5.45
CA GLY A 133 2.63 28.62 6.23
C GLY A 133 1.42 28.16 5.41
N ASP A 134 1.58 27.80 4.14
CA ASP A 134 0.47 27.36 3.30
C ASP A 134 0.07 25.91 3.64
N TYR A 135 -1.22 25.72 3.82
CA TYR A 135 -1.78 24.42 4.19
C TYR A 135 -1.59 23.34 3.11
N HIS A 136 -1.51 23.74 1.87
CA HIS A 136 -1.42 22.81 0.72
C HIS A 136 0.01 22.48 0.27
N GLU A 137 1.03 23.02 0.90
CA GLU A 137 2.41 22.72 0.55
C GLU A 137 2.91 21.47 1.26
N TYR A 138 3.13 20.42 0.48
CA TYR A 138 3.63 19.13 0.95
C TYR A 138 4.78 18.64 0.08
N ALA A 139 5.64 17.82 0.67
CA ALA A 139 6.61 17.00 -0.03
C ALA A 139 6.11 15.56 -0.13
N PHE A 140 6.11 15.00 -1.33
CA PHE A 140 5.62 13.67 -1.62
C PHE A 140 6.68 12.81 -2.29
N GLY A 141 6.45 11.52 -2.28
CA GLY A 141 7.30 10.55 -2.91
C GLY A 141 8.54 10.28 -2.08
N THR A 142 9.23 9.30 -2.42
CA THR A 142 10.57 8.91 -1.99
C THR A 142 10.87 7.70 -2.84
N ARG A 143 11.53 7.88 -3.98
CA ARG A 143 11.86 6.76 -4.85
C ARG A 143 13.34 6.83 -5.23
N PRO A 144 14.14 5.88 -4.76
CA PRO A 144 15.52 5.76 -5.23
C PRO A 144 15.52 5.27 -6.68
N ASP A 145 16.43 5.80 -7.48
CA ASP A 145 16.69 5.30 -8.82
C ASP A 145 17.90 4.36 -8.84
N ALA A 146 18.23 3.86 -10.03
CA ALA A 146 19.33 2.92 -10.21
C ALA A 146 20.73 3.53 -9.95
N ASN A 147 20.84 4.86 -9.88
CA ASN A 147 22.09 5.57 -9.61
C ASN A 147 22.27 5.87 -8.11
N GLY A 148 21.22 5.61 -7.30
CA GLY A 148 21.19 5.94 -5.88
C GLY A 148 20.61 7.33 -5.58
N ASP A 149 20.17 8.08 -6.60
CA ASP A 149 19.49 9.35 -6.38
C ASP A 149 18.05 9.11 -5.89
N THR A 150 17.56 10.00 -5.01
CA THR A 150 16.20 9.91 -4.47
C THR A 150 15.32 11.01 -5.06
N TRP A 151 14.22 10.61 -5.65
CA TRP A 151 13.25 11.50 -6.27
C TRP A 151 12.13 11.86 -5.29
N ILE A 152 11.89 13.17 -5.15
CA ILE A 152 10.84 13.75 -4.31
C ILE A 152 10.06 14.75 -5.16
N VAL A 153 8.75 14.85 -4.91
CA VAL A 153 7.87 15.82 -5.57
C VAL A 153 7.44 16.86 -4.53
N LEU A 154 7.69 18.11 -4.81
CA LEU A 154 7.22 19.23 -4.01
C LEU A 154 5.93 19.79 -4.62
N CYS A 155 4.89 19.90 -3.80
CA CYS A 155 3.68 20.62 -4.15
C CYS A 155 3.88 22.07 -3.73
N LEU A 156 4.12 22.93 -4.70
CA LEU A 156 4.24 24.38 -4.50
C LEU A 156 2.95 25.05 -4.94
N THR A 157 2.47 26.02 -4.19
CA THR A 157 1.32 26.88 -4.54
C THR A 157 1.79 28.26 -4.98
#